data_056537b2e543e45088b5b2e35d238b01
#
_entry.id   056537b2e543e45088b5b2e35d238b01
#
_cell.length_a   1.000
_cell.length_b   1.000
_cell.length_c   1.000
_cell.angle_alpha   90.00
_cell.angle_beta   90.00
_cell.angle_gamma   90.00
#
_symmetry.space_group_name_H-M   'P 1'
#
loop_
_entity.id
_entity.type
_entity.pdbx_description
1 polymer ?
#
loop_
_entity_poly.entity_id
_entity_poly.type
_entity_poly.pdbx_seq_one_letter_code
_entity_poly.pdbx_strand_id
1 'polypeptide(L)'
;MDRRKALRTIGFGTTAITVTPAVVGMLQSCQSQTTTYTATLFTKDQFAVLSQVMELIIPKTDIPGAVELKLPEFLDGFISVVLNKQAQQKMINGLDYFIAVTLEDSGKSSAGRLNAADCDAQLAKYLKADQQQQKAWKQEIKDYQKAVKEDSTLNAPATAKAHAFAMQLRSLTINAFKTNEYIGENVLVYAPIPGEQKGCVDLMVATGGKAWSPL
;
A
#
# COMPACT_ATOMS: atom_id res chain seq x y z
N MET A 1 -51.79 -17.41 -25.71
CA MET A 1 -51.70 -16.69 -24.42
C MET A 1 -51.02 -15.34 -24.67
N ASP A 2 -51.75 -14.27 -24.43
CA ASP A 2 -51.31 -12.92 -24.83
C ASP A 2 -50.34 -12.36 -23.77
N ARG A 3 -49.10 -12.08 -24.16
CA ARG A 3 -48.04 -11.61 -23.25
C ARG A 3 -48.42 -10.36 -22.48
N ARG A 4 -49.30 -9.52 -23.04
CA ARG A 4 -49.86 -8.34 -22.36
C ARG A 4 -50.82 -8.67 -21.22
N LYS A 5 -51.55 -9.77 -21.29
CA LYS A 5 -52.43 -10.25 -20.22
C LYS A 5 -51.61 -10.77 -19.03
N ALA A 6 -50.54 -11.51 -19.28
CA ALA A 6 -49.66 -12.02 -18.23
C ALA A 6 -49.00 -10.88 -17.40
N LEU A 7 -48.52 -9.82 -18.05
CA LEU A 7 -47.93 -8.66 -17.37
C LEU A 7 -48.98 -7.86 -16.54
N ARG A 8 -50.24 -7.76 -16.99
CA ARG A 8 -51.31 -7.12 -16.20
C ARG A 8 -51.67 -7.90 -14.96
N THR A 9 -51.65 -9.23 -15.02
CA THR A 9 -51.99 -10.09 -13.88
C THR A 9 -50.89 -10.02 -12.79
N ILE A 10 -49.62 -9.80 -13.17
CA ILE A 10 -48.53 -9.59 -12.23
C ILE A 10 -48.59 -8.20 -11.57
N GLY A 11 -49.08 -7.17 -12.28
CA GLY A 11 -49.19 -5.81 -11.78
C GLY A 11 -50.29 -5.51 -10.79
N PHE A 12 -51.36 -6.32 -10.75
CA PHE A 12 -52.54 -6.11 -9.88
C PHE A 12 -52.64 -7.13 -8.73
N GLY A 13 -51.71 -8.08 -8.62
CA GLY A 13 -51.72 -9.11 -7.56
C GLY A 13 -50.96 -8.75 -6.30
N THR A 14 -50.48 -7.53 -6.15
CA THR A 14 -49.59 -7.12 -5.03
C THR A 14 -50.21 -6.05 -4.14
N THR A 15 -51.39 -6.28 -3.62
CA THR A 15 -51.87 -5.56 -2.43
C THR A 15 -51.87 -6.58 -1.27
N ALA A 16 -50.74 -6.67 -0.63
CA ALA A 16 -50.35 -7.16 0.70
C ALA A 16 -49.08 -8.03 0.60
N ILE A 17 -47.99 -7.41 0.20
CA ILE A 17 -46.68 -7.98 0.54
C ILE A 17 -46.44 -7.62 1.99
N THR A 18 -46.81 -8.52 2.90
CA THR A 18 -46.19 -8.56 4.22
C THR A 18 -44.71 -8.83 3.94
N VAL A 19 -43.90 -7.77 4.06
CA VAL A 19 -42.44 -7.87 3.96
C VAL A 19 -42.02 -8.76 5.12
N THR A 20 -41.89 -10.05 4.85
CA THR A 20 -41.39 -11.00 5.84
C THR A 20 -39.92 -10.64 6.15
N PRO A 21 -39.49 -10.81 7.42
CA PRO A 21 -38.09 -10.55 7.81
C PRO A 21 -37.04 -11.25 6.92
N ALA A 22 -37.44 -12.36 6.27
CA ALA A 22 -36.59 -13.10 5.33
C ALA A 22 -36.22 -12.32 4.06
N VAL A 23 -37.13 -11.48 3.53
CA VAL A 23 -36.85 -10.68 2.32
C VAL A 23 -35.90 -9.49 2.64
N VAL A 24 -36.06 -8.92 3.84
CA VAL A 24 -35.13 -7.86 4.32
C VAL A 24 -33.74 -8.45 4.55
N GLY A 25 -33.63 -9.68 5.06
CA GLY A 25 -32.37 -10.39 5.25
C GLY A 25 -31.62 -10.68 3.94
N MET A 26 -32.33 -10.95 2.84
CA MET A 26 -31.71 -11.18 1.53
C MET A 26 -31.18 -9.89 0.89
N LEU A 27 -31.82 -8.75 1.15
CA LEU A 27 -31.32 -7.45 0.67
C LEU A 27 -30.11 -6.95 1.47
N GLN A 28 -29.97 -7.35 2.73
CA GLN A 28 -28.78 -7.08 3.56
C GLN A 28 -27.58 -7.95 3.18
N SER A 29 -27.79 -9.10 2.55
CA SER A 29 -26.71 -9.96 2.05
C SER A 29 -25.93 -9.35 0.89
N CYS A 30 -26.43 -8.29 0.24
CA CYS A 30 -25.73 -7.53 -0.79
C CYS A 30 -24.96 -6.32 -0.25
N GLN A 31 -24.94 -6.07 1.06
CA GLN A 31 -23.90 -5.24 1.62
C GLN A 31 -22.60 -6.04 1.49
N SER A 32 -21.76 -5.62 0.55
CA SER A 32 -20.37 -6.07 0.49
C SER A 32 -19.82 -5.97 1.91
N GLN A 33 -19.63 -7.13 2.54
CA GLN A 33 -18.82 -7.19 3.75
C GLN A 33 -17.49 -6.61 3.31
N THR A 34 -17.21 -5.38 3.71
CA THR A 34 -15.86 -4.88 3.75
C THR A 34 -15.15 -5.78 4.75
N THR A 35 -14.62 -6.90 4.25
CA THR A 35 -13.76 -7.76 5.05
C THR A 35 -12.59 -6.87 5.45
N THR A 36 -12.64 -6.41 6.70
CA THR A 36 -11.55 -5.64 7.26
C THR A 36 -10.33 -6.54 7.22
N TYR A 37 -9.35 -6.20 6.38
CA TYR A 37 -8.11 -6.96 6.28
C TYR A 37 -7.46 -7.05 7.67
N THR A 38 -7.09 -8.26 8.07
CA THR A 38 -6.31 -8.48 9.28
C THR A 38 -4.87 -8.75 8.86
N ALA A 39 -3.98 -7.82 9.19
CA ALA A 39 -2.58 -7.96 8.87
C ALA A 39 -1.98 -9.21 9.54
N THR A 40 -1.14 -9.90 8.79
CA THR A 40 -0.49 -11.16 9.22
C THR A 40 0.81 -10.89 9.97
N LEU A 41 1.56 -9.89 9.52
CA LEU A 41 2.89 -9.57 10.04
C LEU A 41 2.87 -8.38 11.00
N PHE A 42 2.11 -7.35 10.66
CA PHE A 42 2.08 -6.09 11.40
C PHE A 42 0.93 -6.05 12.40
N THR A 43 1.11 -5.34 13.51
CA THR A 43 -0.02 -5.01 14.39
C THR A 43 -0.98 -4.06 13.69
N LYS A 44 -2.21 -3.92 14.21
CA LYS A 44 -3.23 -3.03 13.64
C LYS A 44 -2.72 -1.60 13.47
N ASP A 45 -2.04 -1.05 14.48
CA ASP A 45 -1.54 0.32 14.45
C ASP A 45 -0.35 0.47 13.48
N GLN A 46 0.57 -0.51 13.46
CA GLN A 46 1.66 -0.56 12.50
C GLN A 46 1.13 -0.61 11.07
N PHE A 47 0.14 -1.47 10.81
CA PHE A 47 -0.47 -1.60 9.48
C PHE A 47 -1.20 -0.31 9.05
N ALA A 48 -1.85 0.38 9.98
CA ALA A 48 -2.49 1.66 9.70
C ALA A 48 -1.46 2.73 9.28
N VAL A 49 -0.34 2.84 10.01
CA VAL A 49 0.76 3.76 9.65
C VAL A 49 1.40 3.37 8.32
N LEU A 50 1.68 2.08 8.11
CA LEU A 50 2.21 1.56 6.84
C LEU A 50 1.31 1.96 5.67
N SER A 51 0.00 1.77 5.79
CA SER A 51 -0.99 2.09 4.77
C SER A 51 -1.04 3.59 4.47
N GLN A 52 -0.99 4.45 5.50
CA GLN A 52 -0.93 5.89 5.32
C GLN A 52 0.34 6.31 4.58
N VAL A 53 1.51 5.77 4.95
CA VAL A 53 2.78 6.08 4.29
C VAL A 53 2.78 5.62 2.83
N MET A 54 2.24 4.44 2.54
CA MET A 54 2.14 3.94 1.16
C MET A 54 1.19 4.79 0.30
N GLU A 55 0.07 5.26 0.86
CA GLU A 55 -0.86 6.18 0.17
C GLU A 55 -0.22 7.56 -0.09
N LEU A 56 0.64 8.05 0.82
CA LEU A 56 1.42 9.28 0.58
C LEU A 56 2.45 9.12 -0.54
N ILE A 57 3.01 7.91 -0.71
CA ILE A 57 3.97 7.60 -1.78
C ILE A 57 3.28 7.47 -3.13
N ILE A 58 2.12 6.80 -3.18
CA ILE A 58 1.29 6.60 -4.37
C ILE A 58 -0.13 7.07 -4.04
N PRO A 59 -0.38 8.38 -4.10
CA PRO A 59 -1.69 8.94 -3.77
C PRO A 59 -2.70 8.65 -4.89
N LYS A 60 -3.98 8.59 -4.51
CA LYS A 60 -5.08 8.55 -5.48
C LYS A 60 -5.10 9.85 -6.29
N THR A 61 -5.18 9.68 -7.61
CA THR A 61 -5.36 10.74 -8.61
C THR A 61 -6.45 10.31 -9.59
N ASP A 62 -6.25 10.49 -10.89
CA ASP A 62 -7.05 9.83 -11.94
C ASP A 62 -6.77 8.32 -11.99
N ILE A 63 -5.68 7.89 -11.36
CA ILE A 63 -5.27 6.51 -11.19
C ILE A 63 -5.47 6.13 -9.72
N PRO A 64 -5.89 4.87 -9.42
CA PRO A 64 -6.06 4.41 -8.05
C PRO A 64 -4.76 4.55 -7.22
N GLY A 65 -4.91 4.97 -5.96
CA GLY A 65 -3.80 5.06 -5.00
C GLY A 65 -3.41 3.71 -4.39
N ALA A 66 -2.40 3.72 -3.52
CA ALA A 66 -1.86 2.51 -2.91
C ALA A 66 -2.91 1.72 -2.12
N VAL A 67 -3.77 2.39 -1.36
CA VAL A 67 -4.81 1.76 -0.55
C VAL A 67 -5.92 1.18 -1.42
N GLU A 68 -6.35 1.89 -2.46
CA GLU A 68 -7.38 1.41 -3.39
C GLU A 68 -6.91 0.18 -4.16
N LEU A 69 -5.62 0.13 -4.51
CA LEU A 69 -4.97 -1.02 -5.15
C LEU A 69 -4.62 -2.15 -4.17
N LYS A 70 -4.91 -2.01 -2.88
CA LYS A 70 -4.60 -2.99 -1.82
C LYS A 70 -3.10 -3.32 -1.75
N LEU A 71 -2.24 -2.34 -2.04
CA LEU A 71 -0.79 -2.54 -1.98
C LEU A 71 -0.28 -2.79 -0.54
N PRO A 72 -0.86 -2.19 0.54
CA PRO A 72 -0.47 -2.54 1.91
C PRO A 72 -0.74 -3.99 2.26
N GLU A 73 -1.91 -4.54 1.87
CA GLU A 73 -2.28 -5.93 2.07
C GLU A 73 -1.35 -6.87 1.30
N PHE A 74 -1.09 -6.54 0.04
CA PHE A 74 -0.12 -7.28 -0.79
C PHE A 74 1.26 -7.30 -0.13
N LEU A 75 1.75 -6.15 0.36
CA LEU A 75 3.08 -6.04 0.97
C LEU A 75 3.17 -6.83 2.28
N ASP A 76 2.16 -6.78 3.14
CA ASP A 76 2.09 -7.58 4.37
C ASP A 76 2.15 -9.07 4.05
N GLY A 77 1.33 -9.54 3.09
CA GLY A 77 1.35 -10.93 2.63
C GLY A 77 2.68 -11.33 2.00
N PHE A 78 3.23 -10.52 1.12
CA PHE A 78 4.52 -10.76 0.48
C PHE A 78 5.65 -10.91 1.51
N ILE A 79 5.76 -9.98 2.45
CA ILE A 79 6.80 -10.02 3.47
C ILE A 79 6.61 -11.25 4.36
N SER A 80 5.37 -11.58 4.74
CA SER A 80 5.08 -12.68 5.66
C SER A 80 5.40 -14.06 5.06
N VAL A 81 5.23 -14.22 3.74
CA VAL A 81 5.37 -15.51 3.04
C VAL A 81 6.74 -15.66 2.38
N VAL A 82 7.23 -14.61 1.71
CA VAL A 82 8.42 -14.70 0.85
C VAL A 82 9.71 -14.42 1.62
N LEU A 83 9.67 -13.51 2.61
CA LEU A 83 10.89 -13.15 3.33
C LEU A 83 11.14 -14.11 4.50
N ASN A 84 12.43 -14.38 4.77
CA ASN A 84 12.82 -15.12 5.95
C ASN A 84 12.57 -14.30 7.24
N LYS A 85 12.55 -14.97 8.39
CA LYS A 85 12.25 -14.37 9.69
C LYS A 85 13.14 -13.18 10.05
N GLN A 86 14.41 -13.22 9.67
CA GLN A 86 15.34 -12.12 9.93
C GLN A 86 14.98 -10.87 9.12
N ALA A 87 14.62 -11.05 7.85
CA ALA A 87 14.19 -9.95 6.99
C ALA A 87 12.81 -9.39 7.42
N GLN A 88 11.87 -10.28 7.83
CA GLN A 88 10.59 -9.86 8.42
C GLN A 88 10.82 -8.97 9.66
N GLN A 89 11.66 -9.42 10.59
CA GLN A 89 11.95 -8.66 11.82
C GLN A 89 12.63 -7.32 11.50
N LYS A 90 13.49 -7.28 10.50
CA LYS A 90 14.11 -6.02 10.05
C LYS A 90 13.07 -5.02 9.53
N MET A 91 12.04 -5.49 8.82
CA MET A 91 10.94 -4.64 8.35
C MET A 91 10.09 -4.12 9.51
N ILE A 92 9.72 -4.98 10.45
CA ILE A 92 8.98 -4.60 11.66
C ILE A 92 9.77 -3.55 12.44
N ASN A 93 11.02 -3.83 12.78
CA ASN A 93 11.87 -2.91 13.53
C ASN A 93 12.06 -1.57 12.79
N GLY A 94 12.17 -1.60 11.46
CA GLY A 94 12.28 -0.40 10.64
C GLY A 94 11.03 0.49 10.74
N LEU A 95 9.86 -0.12 10.69
CA LEU A 95 8.57 0.57 10.89
C LEU A 95 8.45 1.12 12.31
N ASP A 96 8.88 0.36 13.33
CA ASP A 96 8.87 0.82 14.70
C ASP A 96 9.76 2.05 14.91
N TYR A 97 10.96 2.09 14.30
CA TYR A 97 11.79 3.30 14.32
C TYR A 97 11.11 4.48 13.62
N PHE A 98 10.46 4.24 12.47
CA PHE A 98 9.72 5.29 11.78
C PHE A 98 8.59 5.84 12.64
N ILE A 99 7.80 4.97 13.27
CA ILE A 99 6.72 5.33 14.19
C ILE A 99 7.27 6.11 15.38
N ALA A 100 8.33 5.61 16.04
CA ALA A 100 8.91 6.24 17.23
C ALA A 100 9.38 7.67 16.96
N VAL A 101 10.14 7.88 15.87
CA VAL A 101 10.61 9.21 15.49
C VAL A 101 9.45 10.13 15.07
N THR A 102 8.42 9.58 14.40
CA THR A 102 7.24 10.36 14.02
C THR A 102 6.43 10.77 15.26
N LEU A 103 6.31 9.92 16.26
CA LEU A 103 5.67 10.25 17.54
C LEU A 103 6.43 11.34 18.28
N GLU A 104 7.75 11.27 18.34
CA GLU A 104 8.61 12.28 18.94
C GLU A 104 8.44 13.63 18.25
N ASP A 105 8.58 13.68 16.92
CA ASP A 105 8.48 14.91 16.12
C ASP A 105 7.05 15.52 16.16
N SER A 106 6.00 14.69 16.26
CA SER A 106 4.60 15.16 16.32
C SER A 106 4.08 15.44 17.73
N GLY A 107 4.81 15.04 18.78
CA GLY A 107 4.37 15.14 20.17
C GLY A 107 3.20 14.22 20.53
N LYS A 108 2.93 13.19 19.73
CA LYS A 108 1.84 12.22 19.96
C LYS A 108 2.29 11.04 20.77
N SER A 109 1.36 10.43 21.52
CA SER A 109 1.66 9.40 22.52
C SER A 109 1.48 7.97 22.03
N SER A 110 0.86 7.75 20.87
CA SER A 110 0.63 6.39 20.35
C SER A 110 0.50 6.38 18.82
N ALA A 111 0.87 5.26 18.20
CA ALA A 111 0.83 5.07 16.75
C ALA A 111 -0.59 5.23 16.17
N GLY A 112 -1.62 4.78 16.88
CA GLY A 112 -3.01 4.95 16.46
C GLY A 112 -3.52 6.40 16.42
N ARG A 113 -2.73 7.36 16.95
CA ARG A 113 -3.03 8.81 16.85
C ARG A 113 -2.29 9.52 15.72
N LEU A 114 -1.33 8.85 15.09
CA LEU A 114 -0.66 9.39 13.92
C LEU A 114 -1.65 9.51 12.76
N ASN A 115 -1.53 10.60 12.03
CA ASN A 115 -2.34 10.86 10.84
C ASN A 115 -1.45 11.09 9.61
N ALA A 116 -2.07 11.24 8.45
CA ALA A 116 -1.36 11.43 7.20
C ALA A 116 -0.42 12.66 7.22
N ALA A 117 -0.79 13.74 7.90
CA ALA A 117 0.06 14.94 7.97
C ALA A 117 1.35 14.70 8.77
N ASP A 118 1.29 13.91 9.87
CA ASP A 118 2.47 13.55 10.64
C ASP A 118 3.42 12.68 9.80
N CYS A 119 2.85 11.68 9.11
CA CYS A 119 3.61 10.80 8.23
C CYS A 119 4.22 11.55 7.02
N ASP A 120 3.47 12.51 6.45
CA ASP A 120 3.96 13.34 5.35
C ASP A 120 5.14 14.23 5.77
N ALA A 121 5.02 14.90 6.94
CA ALA A 121 6.10 15.70 7.49
C ALA A 121 7.38 14.86 7.69
N GLN A 122 7.23 13.64 8.21
CA GLN A 122 8.35 12.74 8.42
C GLN A 122 8.95 12.23 7.10
N LEU A 123 8.12 11.88 6.12
CA LEU A 123 8.59 11.51 4.79
C LEU A 123 9.30 12.66 4.10
N ALA A 124 8.76 13.88 4.19
CA ALA A 124 9.37 15.08 3.61
C ALA A 124 10.76 15.34 4.18
N LYS A 125 10.95 15.17 5.50
CA LYS A 125 12.26 15.24 6.17
C LYS A 125 13.29 14.30 5.54
N TYR A 126 12.87 13.06 5.19
CA TYR A 126 13.77 12.07 4.62
C TYR A 126 13.97 12.20 3.11
N LEU A 127 12.91 12.45 2.35
CA LEU A 127 12.96 12.50 0.89
C LEU A 127 13.58 13.79 0.36
N LYS A 128 13.48 14.89 1.12
CA LYS A 128 14.08 16.19 0.77
C LYS A 128 15.48 16.38 1.36
N ALA A 129 15.99 15.42 2.15
CA ALA A 129 17.34 15.50 2.70
C ALA A 129 18.37 15.52 1.56
N ASP A 130 19.39 16.35 1.70
CA ASP A 130 20.48 16.42 0.76
C ASP A 130 21.34 15.15 0.76
N GLN A 131 22.21 15.04 -0.23
CA GLN A 131 23.09 13.88 -0.36
C GLN A 131 24.07 13.72 0.81
N GLN A 132 24.48 14.82 1.42
CA GLN A 132 25.41 14.80 2.55
C GLN A 132 24.70 14.19 3.77
N GLN A 133 23.50 14.65 4.06
CA GLN A 133 22.70 14.11 5.16
C GLN A 133 22.35 12.63 4.96
N GLN A 134 21.97 12.24 3.74
CA GLN A 134 21.68 10.82 3.44
C GLN A 134 22.94 9.94 3.60
N LYS A 135 24.11 10.44 3.22
CA LYS A 135 25.39 9.73 3.44
C LYS A 135 25.73 9.63 4.92
N ALA A 136 25.50 10.70 5.70
CA ALA A 136 25.70 10.70 7.14
C ALA A 136 24.86 9.62 7.82
N TRP A 137 23.56 9.53 7.56
CA TRP A 137 22.70 8.48 8.10
C TRP A 137 23.13 7.07 7.70
N LYS A 138 23.57 6.88 6.46
CA LYS A 138 24.11 5.56 6.02
C LYS A 138 25.39 5.20 6.78
N GLN A 139 26.26 6.17 7.02
CA GLN A 139 27.49 5.95 7.77
C GLN A 139 27.19 5.64 9.25
N GLU A 140 26.28 6.40 9.86
CA GLU A 140 25.83 6.17 11.24
C GLU A 140 25.31 4.74 11.47
N ILE A 141 24.51 4.21 10.53
CA ILE A 141 24.07 2.81 10.58
C ILE A 141 25.25 1.83 10.51
N LYS A 142 26.23 2.09 9.63
CA LYS A 142 27.41 1.22 9.49
C LYS A 142 28.26 1.21 10.75
N ASP A 143 28.45 2.39 11.34
CA ASP A 143 29.26 2.53 12.56
C ASP A 143 28.56 1.88 13.76
N TYR A 144 27.24 2.07 13.89
CA TYR A 144 26.44 1.34 14.85
C TYR A 144 26.54 -0.18 14.67
N GLN A 145 26.47 -0.70 13.43
CA GLN A 145 26.56 -2.14 13.16
C GLN A 145 27.92 -2.75 13.56
N LYS A 146 28.99 -1.95 13.55
CA LYS A 146 30.31 -2.36 14.04
C LYS A 146 30.34 -2.32 15.56
N ALA A 147 29.95 -1.17 16.14
CA ALA A 147 30.04 -0.94 17.55
C ALA A 147 29.14 -1.89 18.39
N VAL A 148 27.93 -2.21 17.89
CA VAL A 148 26.99 -3.11 18.61
C VAL A 148 27.50 -4.55 18.72
N LYS A 149 28.50 -4.95 17.94
CA LYS A 149 29.16 -6.25 18.08
C LYS A 149 30.08 -6.32 19.31
N GLU A 150 30.61 -5.18 19.71
CA GLU A 150 31.48 -5.05 20.88
C GLU A 150 30.68 -4.68 22.13
N ASP A 151 29.65 -3.83 21.96
CA ASP A 151 28.76 -3.43 23.04
C ASP A 151 27.29 -3.50 22.59
N SER A 152 26.60 -4.54 22.99
CA SER A 152 25.20 -4.80 22.66
C SER A 152 24.20 -3.86 23.38
N THR A 153 24.67 -3.03 24.31
CA THR A 153 23.81 -2.08 25.05
C THR A 153 23.62 -0.74 24.33
N LEU A 154 24.33 -0.51 23.23
CA LEU A 154 24.27 0.72 22.46
C LEU A 154 22.87 0.95 21.86
N ASN A 155 22.38 2.17 22.00
CA ASN A 155 21.13 2.58 21.38
C ASN A 155 21.28 2.69 19.85
N ALA A 156 20.33 2.14 19.14
CA ALA A 156 20.32 2.24 17.69
C ALA A 156 20.03 3.68 17.24
N PRO A 157 20.64 4.14 16.14
CA PRO A 157 20.39 5.46 15.58
C PRO A 157 19.00 5.52 14.95
N ALA A 158 17.98 5.88 15.75
CA ALA A 158 16.57 5.77 15.39
C ALA A 158 16.23 6.55 14.09
N THR A 159 16.67 7.80 13.99
CA THR A 159 16.43 8.64 12.78
C THR A 159 17.05 8.04 11.52
N ALA A 160 18.27 7.55 11.59
CA ALA A 160 18.93 6.91 10.45
C ALA A 160 18.25 5.60 10.06
N LYS A 161 17.79 4.80 11.04
CA LYS A 161 17.02 3.56 10.81
C LYS A 161 15.66 3.85 10.20
N ALA A 162 14.95 4.86 10.70
CA ALA A 162 13.67 5.30 10.16
C ALA A 162 13.81 5.81 8.71
N HIS A 163 14.86 6.59 8.40
CA HIS A 163 15.19 6.99 7.04
C HIS A 163 15.43 5.77 6.14
N ALA A 164 16.23 4.81 6.57
CA ALA A 164 16.52 3.61 5.78
C ALA A 164 15.25 2.80 5.50
N PHE A 165 14.35 2.68 6.48
CA PHE A 165 13.04 2.05 6.31
C PHE A 165 12.16 2.82 5.31
N ALA A 166 12.05 4.16 5.44
CA ALA A 166 11.25 4.98 4.53
C ALA A 166 11.71 4.83 3.06
N MET A 167 13.02 4.79 2.82
CA MET A 167 13.58 4.58 1.48
C MET A 167 13.29 3.17 0.96
N GLN A 168 13.38 2.15 1.81
CA GLN A 168 13.03 0.77 1.47
C GLN A 168 11.54 0.64 1.17
N LEU A 169 10.68 1.18 2.03
CA LEU A 169 9.23 1.15 1.84
C LEU A 169 8.83 1.85 0.54
N ARG A 170 9.41 3.03 0.27
CA ARG A 170 9.18 3.73 -1.00
C ARG A 170 9.49 2.84 -2.21
N SER A 171 10.61 2.14 -2.20
CA SER A 171 11.00 1.25 -3.30
C SER A 171 10.03 0.07 -3.44
N LEU A 172 9.63 -0.54 -2.32
CA LEU A 172 8.66 -1.65 -2.31
C LEU A 172 7.28 -1.20 -2.79
N THR A 173 6.80 -0.03 -2.35
CA THR A 173 5.51 0.53 -2.79
C THR A 173 5.50 0.80 -4.29
N ILE A 174 6.56 1.41 -4.84
CA ILE A 174 6.67 1.69 -6.27
C ILE A 174 6.73 0.37 -7.07
N ASN A 175 7.46 -0.64 -6.58
CA ASN A 175 7.52 -1.93 -7.25
C ASN A 175 6.16 -2.63 -7.22
N ALA A 176 5.50 -2.68 -6.06
CA ALA A 176 4.16 -3.24 -5.93
C ALA A 176 3.14 -2.54 -6.84
N PHE A 177 3.23 -1.21 -6.97
CA PHE A 177 2.40 -0.44 -7.89
C PHE A 177 2.64 -0.84 -9.36
N LYS A 178 3.90 -0.89 -9.80
CA LYS A 178 4.25 -1.21 -11.19
C LYS A 178 3.89 -2.64 -11.59
N THR A 179 3.91 -3.58 -10.63
CA THR A 179 3.58 -4.98 -10.85
C THR A 179 2.13 -5.32 -10.46
N ASN A 180 1.32 -4.32 -10.14
CA ASN A 180 -0.10 -4.51 -9.92
C ASN A 180 -0.80 -4.75 -11.26
N GLU A 181 -1.65 -5.78 -11.33
CA GLU A 181 -2.37 -6.19 -12.55
C GLU A 181 -3.14 -5.02 -13.17
N TYR A 182 -3.94 -4.30 -12.37
CA TYR A 182 -4.71 -3.15 -12.87
C TYR A 182 -3.80 -2.09 -13.52
N ILE A 183 -2.69 -1.77 -12.88
CA ILE A 183 -1.73 -0.77 -13.38
C ILE A 183 -1.04 -1.29 -14.63
N GLY A 184 -0.61 -2.54 -14.62
CA GLY A 184 0.07 -3.18 -15.75
C GLY A 184 -0.78 -3.23 -17.01
N GLU A 185 -2.07 -3.54 -16.86
CA GLU A 185 -2.97 -3.77 -18.00
C GLU A 185 -3.74 -2.51 -18.44
N ASN A 186 -4.05 -1.60 -17.51
CA ASN A 186 -4.94 -0.47 -17.82
C ASN A 186 -4.24 0.88 -17.85
N VAL A 187 -3.10 1.03 -17.19
CA VAL A 187 -2.38 2.31 -17.08
C VAL A 187 -1.12 2.31 -17.93
N LEU A 188 -0.33 1.26 -17.84
CA LEU A 188 0.88 1.06 -18.64
C LEU A 188 0.54 0.44 -20.01
N VAL A 189 1.53 0.35 -20.88
CA VAL A 189 1.37 -0.34 -22.15
C VAL A 189 1.61 -1.82 -21.93
N TYR A 190 0.56 -2.61 -22.06
CA TYR A 190 0.60 -4.06 -21.89
C TYR A 190 0.57 -4.75 -23.24
N ALA A 191 1.59 -5.53 -23.56
CA ALA A 191 1.68 -6.32 -24.76
C ALA A 191 2.26 -7.70 -24.45
N PRO A 192 1.42 -8.65 -23.98
CA PRO A 192 1.87 -9.99 -23.55
C PRO A 192 2.51 -10.78 -24.68
N ILE A 193 2.10 -10.49 -25.93
CA ILE A 193 2.69 -11.07 -27.14
C ILE A 193 3.06 -9.89 -28.07
N PRO A 194 4.26 -9.32 -27.92
CA PRO A 194 4.65 -8.12 -28.67
C PRO A 194 4.81 -8.34 -30.18
N GLY A 195 4.74 -9.57 -30.65
CA GLY A 195 4.87 -9.89 -32.08
C GLY A 195 6.30 -9.74 -32.58
N GLU A 196 6.49 -8.88 -33.58
CA GLU A 196 7.79 -8.66 -34.21
C GLU A 196 8.67 -7.71 -33.39
N GLN A 197 9.93 -8.08 -33.19
CA GLN A 197 10.92 -7.19 -32.59
C GLN A 197 11.31 -6.11 -33.61
N LYS A 198 10.99 -4.86 -33.31
CA LYS A 198 11.42 -3.69 -34.09
C LYS A 198 12.49 -2.95 -33.30
N GLY A 199 13.59 -2.59 -33.94
CA GLY A 199 14.68 -1.84 -33.33
C GLY A 199 14.24 -0.44 -32.89
N CYS A 200 14.74 0.60 -33.53
CA CYS A 200 14.34 1.98 -33.21
C CYS A 200 12.91 2.26 -33.69
N VAL A 201 12.00 2.49 -32.74
CA VAL A 201 10.60 2.91 -33.00
C VAL A 201 10.34 4.25 -32.33
N ASP A 202 9.47 5.05 -32.94
CA ASP A 202 8.98 6.28 -32.30
C ASP A 202 8.18 5.95 -31.04
N LEU A 203 8.49 6.62 -29.92
CA LEU A 203 7.87 6.37 -28.62
C LEU A 203 6.36 6.62 -28.65
N MET A 204 5.92 7.69 -29.29
CA MET A 204 4.50 8.04 -29.37
C MET A 204 3.72 7.03 -30.20
N VAL A 205 4.33 6.53 -31.29
CA VAL A 205 3.71 5.50 -32.14
C VAL A 205 3.65 4.16 -31.41
N ALA A 206 4.71 3.78 -30.69
CA ALA A 206 4.79 2.49 -30.01
C ALA A 206 3.93 2.40 -28.74
N THR A 207 3.89 3.49 -27.94
CA THR A 207 3.32 3.43 -26.59
C THR A 207 2.40 4.60 -26.24
N GLY A 208 2.22 5.55 -27.15
CA GLY A 208 1.51 6.79 -26.82
C GLY A 208 2.21 7.61 -25.72
N GLY A 209 3.53 7.46 -25.56
CA GLY A 209 4.32 8.12 -24.51
C GLY A 209 4.27 7.44 -23.14
N LYS A 210 3.58 6.32 -22.99
CA LYS A 210 3.49 5.55 -21.74
C LYS A 210 4.67 4.59 -21.60
N ALA A 211 4.99 4.24 -20.36
CA ALA A 211 5.95 3.18 -20.05
C ALA A 211 5.37 1.80 -20.36
N TRP A 212 6.24 0.85 -20.71
CA TRP A 212 5.85 -0.56 -20.83
C TRP A 212 5.52 -1.17 -19.47
N SER A 213 4.52 -2.05 -19.45
CA SER A 213 4.23 -2.89 -18.31
C SER A 213 5.39 -3.88 -18.07
N PRO A 214 5.78 -4.11 -16.81
CA PRO A 214 6.73 -5.17 -16.47
C PRO A 214 6.10 -6.58 -16.38
N LEU A 215 4.76 -6.68 -16.58
CA LEU A 215 4.00 -7.94 -16.55
C LEU A 215 4.09 -8.67 -17.87
#